data_297fe6a5e8abcbccdaa98bf83a159064
#
_entry.id   297fe6a5e8abcbccdaa98bf83a159064
#
_cell.length_a   1.000
_cell.length_b   1.000
_cell.length_c   1.000
_cell.angle_alpha   90.00
_cell.angle_beta   90.00
_cell.angle_gamma   90.00
#
_symmetry.space_group_name_H-M   'P 1'
#
loop_
_entity.id
_entity.type
_entity.pdbx_description
1 polymer ?
#
loop_
_entity_poly.entity_id
_entity_poly.type
_entity_poly.pdbx_seq_one_letter_code
_entity_poly.pdbx_strand_id
1 'polypeptide(L)'
;MSNQKVYIVLPAYNEGKVIKEVIKDIKAQGYNNVIVIDDGSTDDTYEESISAGAITIKHTINRGKGAATQTGLDATRQLGADVTVTMDSDGQHNPKDIEKLIKPIIENNADVVLGSRMLGEKGMPSSRKLMNKIGNFVTYIFFGIWVSDSQSGFRAYSKKALDSVYTYMDRYEFESEMLGQVKSAKLKIKEVPIKVIYTEYSLNKYKHDAAFTAQGLLNGIKMVIRLIENTLIK
;
A
#
# COMPACT_ATOMS: atom_id res chain seq x y z
N MET A 1 -3.90 -18.40 19.32
CA MET A 1 -3.69 -17.11 18.60
C MET A 1 -4.69 -16.13 19.18
N SER A 2 -4.26 -14.98 19.67
CA SER A 2 -5.14 -13.95 20.26
C SER A 2 -6.22 -13.55 19.25
N ASN A 3 -7.42 -13.30 19.75
CA ASN A 3 -8.64 -12.96 18.97
C ASN A 3 -8.53 -11.54 18.33
N GLN A 4 -7.40 -11.24 17.66
CA GLN A 4 -7.15 -9.94 17.07
C GLN A 4 -7.90 -9.78 15.76
N LYS A 5 -8.58 -8.65 15.61
CA LYS A 5 -9.30 -8.29 14.39
C LYS A 5 -8.29 -7.72 13.38
N VAL A 6 -7.84 -8.58 12.46
CA VAL A 6 -6.98 -8.19 11.34
C VAL A 6 -7.84 -7.89 10.13
N TYR A 7 -7.64 -6.73 9.51
CA TYR A 7 -8.29 -6.33 8.25
C TYR A 7 -7.25 -6.15 7.16
N ILE A 8 -7.60 -6.57 5.94
CA ILE A 8 -6.79 -6.36 4.75
C ILE A 8 -7.50 -5.35 3.84
N VAL A 9 -6.84 -4.25 3.52
CA VAL A 9 -7.35 -3.17 2.66
C VAL A 9 -6.70 -3.25 1.29
N LEU A 10 -7.51 -3.32 0.26
CA LEU A 10 -7.12 -3.39 -1.15
C LEU A 10 -7.66 -2.15 -1.87
N PRO A 11 -6.86 -1.09 -2.09
CA PRO A 11 -7.22 -0.05 -3.04
C PRO A 11 -7.16 -0.61 -4.46
N ALA A 12 -8.24 -0.49 -5.23
CA ALA A 12 -8.37 -1.10 -6.55
C ALA A 12 -8.90 -0.08 -7.56
N TYR A 13 -8.33 -0.11 -8.78
CA TYR A 13 -8.83 0.64 -9.93
C TYR A 13 -8.59 -0.13 -11.20
N ASN A 14 -9.68 -0.60 -11.84
CA ASN A 14 -9.66 -1.42 -13.05
C ASN A 14 -8.82 -2.71 -12.89
N GLU A 15 -9.11 -3.47 -11.82
CA GLU A 15 -8.46 -4.74 -11.48
C GLU A 15 -9.42 -5.95 -11.57
N GLY A 16 -10.57 -5.81 -12.25
CA GLY A 16 -11.60 -6.84 -12.36
C GLY A 16 -11.10 -8.22 -12.78
N LYS A 17 -10.02 -8.25 -13.58
CA LYS A 17 -9.41 -9.52 -14.07
C LYS A 17 -8.71 -10.34 -12.99
N VAL A 18 -8.26 -9.71 -11.91
CA VAL A 18 -7.39 -10.36 -10.90
C VAL A 18 -7.90 -10.23 -9.48
N ILE A 19 -8.73 -9.23 -9.16
CA ILE A 19 -9.14 -8.91 -7.80
C ILE A 19 -9.79 -10.09 -7.08
N LYS A 20 -10.61 -10.87 -7.78
CA LYS A 20 -11.27 -12.07 -7.22
C LYS A 20 -10.28 -13.11 -6.71
N GLU A 21 -9.26 -13.42 -7.50
CA GLU A 21 -8.23 -14.39 -7.10
C GLU A 21 -7.36 -13.83 -5.97
N VAL A 22 -7.01 -12.54 -6.00
CA VAL A 22 -6.29 -11.87 -4.90
C VAL A 22 -7.05 -12.02 -3.58
N ILE A 23 -8.37 -11.79 -3.57
CA ILE A 23 -9.20 -11.92 -2.37
C ILE A 23 -9.24 -13.38 -1.91
N LYS A 24 -9.41 -14.34 -2.82
CA LYS A 24 -9.39 -15.76 -2.47
C LYS A 24 -8.07 -16.20 -1.86
N ASP A 25 -6.95 -15.77 -2.43
CA ASP A 25 -5.62 -16.08 -1.95
C ASP A 25 -5.37 -15.52 -0.54
N ILE A 26 -5.86 -14.31 -0.25
CA ILE A 26 -5.83 -13.71 1.09
C ILE A 26 -6.65 -14.55 2.06
N LYS A 27 -7.88 -14.91 1.70
CA LYS A 27 -8.77 -15.74 2.54
C LYS A 27 -8.20 -17.14 2.78
N ALA A 28 -7.51 -17.71 1.81
CA ALA A 28 -6.83 -18.99 1.95
C ALA A 28 -5.70 -18.97 2.99
N GLN A 29 -5.16 -17.78 3.33
CA GLN A 29 -4.23 -17.61 4.44
C GLN A 29 -4.94 -17.39 5.80
N GLY A 30 -6.28 -17.46 5.86
CA GLY A 30 -7.06 -17.30 7.08
C GLY A 30 -7.50 -15.86 7.37
N TYR A 31 -7.24 -14.89 6.47
CA TYR A 31 -7.63 -13.50 6.64
C TYR A 31 -8.98 -13.23 5.95
N ASN A 32 -10.09 -13.38 6.70
CA ASN A 32 -11.44 -13.28 6.15
C ASN A 32 -11.96 -11.83 6.05
N ASN A 33 -11.40 -10.89 6.81
CA ASN A 33 -11.84 -9.49 6.81
C ASN A 33 -11.10 -8.71 5.71
N VAL A 34 -11.58 -8.81 4.49
CA VAL A 34 -11.02 -8.10 3.32
C VAL A 34 -11.93 -6.95 2.96
N ILE A 35 -11.36 -5.75 2.86
CA ILE A 35 -12.04 -4.52 2.41
C ILE A 35 -11.41 -4.09 1.09
N VAL A 36 -12.23 -3.98 0.05
CA VAL A 36 -11.82 -3.43 -1.24
C VAL A 36 -12.36 -2.01 -1.35
N ILE A 37 -11.51 -1.08 -1.72
CA ILE A 37 -11.90 0.28 -2.09
C ILE A 37 -11.77 0.38 -3.60
N ASP A 38 -12.90 0.28 -4.29
CA ASP A 38 -12.98 0.49 -5.73
C ASP A 38 -12.94 1.98 -6.03
N ASP A 39 -11.83 2.46 -6.54
CA ASP A 39 -11.58 3.88 -6.80
C ASP A 39 -12.20 4.36 -8.12
N GLY A 40 -13.48 4.07 -8.31
CA GLY A 40 -14.25 4.51 -9.49
C GLY A 40 -13.91 3.71 -10.74
N SER A 41 -13.74 2.40 -10.63
CA SER A 41 -13.48 1.51 -11.77
C SER A 41 -14.62 1.54 -12.79
N THR A 42 -14.24 1.32 -14.04
CA THR A 42 -15.13 1.21 -15.20
C THR A 42 -15.29 -0.22 -15.70
N ASP A 43 -14.56 -1.17 -15.10
CA ASP A 43 -14.64 -2.60 -15.35
C ASP A 43 -15.37 -3.32 -14.20
N ASP A 44 -15.35 -4.64 -14.20
CA ASP A 44 -16.06 -5.50 -13.24
C ASP A 44 -15.37 -5.60 -11.86
N THR A 45 -14.45 -4.66 -11.50
CA THR A 45 -13.70 -4.67 -10.24
C THR A 45 -14.62 -4.73 -9.03
N TYR A 46 -15.70 -3.93 -9.03
CA TYR A 46 -16.65 -3.84 -7.93
C TYR A 46 -17.40 -5.17 -7.75
N GLU A 47 -17.97 -5.69 -8.83
CA GLU A 47 -18.78 -6.91 -8.87
C GLU A 47 -17.96 -8.14 -8.48
N GLU A 48 -16.74 -8.25 -9.01
CA GLU A 48 -15.82 -9.35 -8.71
C GLU A 48 -15.36 -9.33 -7.24
N SER A 49 -15.16 -8.13 -6.67
CA SER A 49 -14.82 -7.99 -5.26
C SER A 49 -15.93 -8.47 -4.33
N ILE A 50 -17.18 -8.11 -4.61
CA ILE A 50 -18.36 -8.56 -3.86
C ILE A 50 -18.52 -10.07 -4.03
N SER A 51 -18.40 -10.58 -5.27
CA SER A 51 -18.56 -12.03 -5.54
C SER A 51 -17.53 -12.88 -4.80
N ALA A 52 -16.34 -12.32 -4.52
CA ALA A 52 -15.32 -12.96 -3.70
C ALA A 52 -15.55 -12.82 -2.19
N GLY A 53 -16.63 -12.13 -1.78
CA GLY A 53 -17.04 -11.95 -0.40
C GLY A 53 -16.20 -10.92 0.36
N ALA A 54 -15.67 -9.90 -0.30
CA ALA A 54 -15.08 -8.74 0.34
C ALA A 54 -16.15 -7.71 0.72
N ILE A 55 -15.86 -6.90 1.73
CA ILE A 55 -16.57 -5.65 1.98
C ILE A 55 -16.05 -4.66 0.92
N THR A 56 -16.94 -4.17 0.04
CA THR A 56 -16.52 -3.30 -1.06
C THR A 56 -17.14 -1.92 -0.93
N ILE A 57 -16.30 -0.88 -0.95
CA ILE A 57 -16.71 0.52 -0.95
C ILE A 57 -16.30 1.09 -2.30
N LYS A 58 -17.23 1.76 -3.02
CA LYS A 58 -16.97 2.34 -4.33
C LYS A 58 -16.95 3.85 -4.27
N HIS A 59 -15.88 4.46 -4.77
CA HIS A 59 -15.84 5.89 -5.05
C HIS A 59 -16.63 6.21 -6.32
N THR A 60 -17.32 7.33 -6.34
CA THR A 60 -18.08 7.78 -7.53
C THR A 60 -17.16 8.13 -8.70
N ILE A 61 -15.95 8.61 -8.41
CA ILE A 61 -14.92 8.98 -9.38
C ILE A 61 -13.56 8.47 -8.90
N ASN A 62 -12.62 8.31 -9.82
CA ASN A 62 -11.24 8.01 -9.45
C ASN A 62 -10.62 9.20 -8.70
N ARG A 63 -10.26 8.97 -7.44
CA ARG A 63 -9.62 9.94 -6.56
C ARG A 63 -8.12 9.70 -6.41
N GLY A 64 -7.66 8.52 -6.74
CA GLY A 64 -6.28 8.09 -6.64
C GLY A 64 -6.03 7.13 -5.48
N LYS A 65 -4.92 6.38 -5.58
CA LYS A 65 -4.55 5.30 -4.65
C LYS A 65 -4.48 5.78 -3.19
N GLY A 66 -3.98 6.99 -2.95
CA GLY A 66 -3.88 7.56 -1.60
C GLY A 66 -5.25 7.75 -0.97
N ALA A 67 -6.20 8.37 -1.70
CA ALA A 67 -7.57 8.56 -1.25
C ALA A 67 -8.28 7.22 -0.98
N ALA A 68 -8.10 6.23 -1.86
CA ALA A 68 -8.66 4.90 -1.69
C ALA A 68 -8.07 4.21 -0.46
N THR A 69 -6.75 4.29 -0.27
CA THR A 69 -6.08 3.74 0.91
C THR A 69 -6.60 4.40 2.18
N GLN A 70 -6.71 5.73 2.20
CA GLN A 70 -7.23 6.46 3.37
C GLN A 70 -8.66 6.04 3.70
N THR A 71 -9.54 5.93 2.69
CA THR A 71 -10.92 5.43 2.88
C THR A 71 -10.92 4.04 3.52
N GLY A 72 -10.02 3.15 3.10
CA GLY A 72 -9.86 1.82 3.68
C GLY A 72 -9.37 1.85 5.13
N LEU A 73 -8.39 2.69 5.45
CA LEU A 73 -7.90 2.87 6.83
C LEU A 73 -9.00 3.42 7.74
N ASP A 74 -9.80 4.37 7.25
CA ASP A 74 -10.92 4.93 8.01
C ASP A 74 -12.01 3.89 8.26
N ALA A 75 -12.32 3.06 7.25
CA ALA A 75 -13.27 1.96 7.40
C ALA A 75 -12.79 0.96 8.45
N THR A 76 -11.52 0.55 8.43
CA THR A 76 -10.96 -0.40 9.41
C THR A 76 -10.92 0.19 10.82
N ARG A 77 -10.66 1.50 10.96
CA ARG A 77 -10.72 2.22 12.24
C ARG A 77 -12.14 2.17 12.83
N GLN A 78 -13.18 2.44 12.02
CA GLN A 78 -14.58 2.38 12.44
C GLN A 78 -15.02 0.97 12.82
N LEU A 79 -14.51 -0.05 12.12
CA LEU A 79 -14.78 -1.46 12.41
C LEU A 79 -14.00 -2.00 13.62
N GLY A 80 -13.17 -1.18 14.25
CA GLY A 80 -12.39 -1.52 15.43
C GLY A 80 -11.29 -2.53 15.16
N ALA A 81 -10.53 -2.33 14.07
CA ALA A 81 -9.38 -3.16 13.75
C ALA A 81 -8.29 -3.06 14.82
N ASP A 82 -7.72 -4.19 15.21
CA ASP A 82 -6.49 -4.25 16.02
C ASP A 82 -5.25 -4.08 15.14
N VAL A 83 -5.30 -4.65 13.94
CA VAL A 83 -4.27 -4.53 12.90
C VAL A 83 -4.93 -4.33 11.54
N THR A 84 -4.44 -3.36 10.78
CA THR A 84 -4.81 -3.17 9.37
C THR A 84 -3.59 -3.40 8.48
N VAL A 85 -3.78 -4.17 7.42
CA VAL A 85 -2.76 -4.37 6.38
C VAL A 85 -3.27 -3.75 5.09
N THR A 86 -2.50 -2.84 4.50
CA THR A 86 -2.73 -2.37 3.13
C THR A 86 -1.94 -3.23 2.15
N MET A 87 -2.52 -3.58 1.01
CA MET A 87 -1.88 -4.40 -0.02
C MET A 87 -2.39 -3.97 -1.40
N ASP A 88 -1.52 -3.95 -2.41
CA ASP A 88 -1.94 -3.64 -3.78
C ASP A 88 -2.82 -4.77 -4.34
N SER A 89 -3.80 -4.40 -5.16
CA SER A 89 -4.83 -5.30 -5.69
C SER A 89 -4.46 -6.01 -7.00
N ASP A 90 -3.25 -5.77 -7.53
CA ASP A 90 -2.77 -6.24 -8.83
C ASP A 90 -2.18 -7.67 -8.81
N GLY A 91 -2.20 -8.34 -7.66
CA GLY A 91 -1.69 -9.68 -7.47
C GLY A 91 -0.16 -9.80 -7.37
N GLN A 92 0.57 -8.68 -7.25
CA GLN A 92 2.04 -8.73 -7.14
C GLN A 92 2.53 -9.04 -5.72
N HIS A 93 1.73 -8.81 -4.71
CA HIS A 93 2.07 -9.14 -3.33
C HIS A 93 1.67 -10.58 -2.98
N ASN A 94 2.56 -11.29 -2.29
CA ASN A 94 2.27 -12.63 -1.82
C ASN A 94 1.49 -12.57 -0.50
N PRO A 95 0.23 -13.07 -0.44
CA PRO A 95 -0.54 -13.07 0.80
C PRO A 95 0.11 -13.82 1.97
N LYS A 96 1.01 -14.77 1.70
CA LYS A 96 1.82 -15.45 2.73
C LYS A 96 2.74 -14.51 3.50
N ASP A 97 3.07 -13.35 2.94
CA ASP A 97 3.91 -12.37 3.61
C ASP A 97 3.11 -11.50 4.61
N ILE A 98 1.76 -11.58 4.62
CA ILE A 98 0.91 -10.86 5.60
C ILE A 98 1.34 -11.20 7.03
N GLU A 99 1.59 -12.46 7.33
CA GLU A 99 2.04 -12.89 8.66
C GLU A 99 3.34 -12.19 9.09
N LYS A 100 4.29 -12.00 8.17
CA LYS A 100 5.56 -11.30 8.46
C LYS A 100 5.34 -9.83 8.83
N LEU A 101 4.32 -9.19 8.21
CA LEU A 101 3.99 -7.80 8.51
C LEU A 101 3.26 -7.66 9.85
N ILE A 102 2.33 -8.54 10.16
CA ILE A 102 1.53 -8.42 11.40
C ILE A 102 2.29 -8.87 12.65
N LYS A 103 3.17 -9.86 12.53
CA LYS A 103 3.89 -10.44 13.66
C LYS A 103 4.60 -9.40 14.55
N PRO A 104 5.40 -8.44 14.02
CA PRO A 104 6.04 -7.43 14.86
C PRO A 104 5.06 -6.51 15.58
N ILE A 105 3.85 -6.30 15.06
CA ILE A 105 2.79 -5.52 15.71
C ILE A 105 2.20 -6.32 16.87
N ILE A 106 1.86 -7.59 16.64
CA ILE A 106 1.31 -8.50 17.65
C ILE A 106 2.27 -8.64 18.82
N GLU A 107 3.57 -8.70 18.55
CA GLU A 107 4.63 -8.77 19.56
C GLU A 107 4.94 -7.40 20.22
N ASN A 108 4.21 -6.32 19.92
CA ASN A 108 4.45 -4.95 20.40
C ASN A 108 5.85 -4.40 20.06
N ASN A 109 6.48 -4.95 19.03
CA ASN A 109 7.82 -4.57 18.57
C ASN A 109 7.79 -3.44 17.52
N ALA A 110 6.63 -3.16 16.93
CA ALA A 110 6.40 -2.12 15.95
C ALA A 110 4.97 -1.57 16.03
N ASP A 111 4.78 -0.31 15.65
CA ASP A 111 3.47 0.30 15.42
C ASP A 111 3.12 0.26 13.92
N VAL A 112 4.13 0.36 13.05
CA VAL A 112 4.01 0.26 11.60
C VAL A 112 5.07 -0.70 11.05
N VAL A 113 4.68 -1.58 10.15
CA VAL A 113 5.60 -2.51 9.47
C VAL A 113 5.50 -2.32 7.96
N LEU A 114 6.64 -2.12 7.32
CA LEU A 114 6.76 -1.95 5.87
C LEU A 114 7.26 -3.27 5.26
N GLY A 115 6.57 -3.74 4.23
CA GLY A 115 7.08 -4.81 3.39
C GLY A 115 8.09 -4.25 2.39
N SER A 116 9.35 -4.61 2.53
CA SER A 116 10.41 -4.12 1.65
C SER A 116 10.79 -5.15 0.58
N ARG A 117 10.65 -4.74 -0.68
CA ARG A 117 11.14 -5.50 -1.85
C ARG A 117 12.66 -5.47 -1.92
N MET A 118 13.29 -4.47 -1.33
CA MET A 118 14.74 -4.28 -1.32
C MET A 118 15.46 -5.22 -0.34
N LEU A 119 14.77 -5.65 0.72
CA LEU A 119 15.24 -6.64 1.68
C LEU A 119 14.92 -8.07 1.26
N GLY A 120 14.08 -8.24 0.23
CA GLY A 120 13.68 -9.54 -0.31
C GLY A 120 14.75 -10.18 -1.21
N GLU A 121 14.38 -11.31 -1.83
CA GLU A 121 15.28 -12.05 -2.71
C GLU A 121 15.68 -11.27 -3.97
N LYS A 122 16.85 -11.61 -4.54
CA LYS A 122 17.41 -11.05 -5.77
C LYS A 122 16.45 -11.26 -6.95
N GLY A 123 15.98 -10.17 -7.58
CA GLY A 123 15.10 -10.25 -8.76
C GLY A 123 14.61 -8.91 -9.28
N MET A 124 14.74 -7.84 -8.50
CA MET A 124 14.31 -6.51 -8.94
C MET A 124 15.25 -5.96 -10.03
N PRO A 125 14.71 -5.50 -11.18
CA PRO A 125 15.50 -4.85 -12.22
C PRO A 125 16.29 -3.65 -11.69
N SER A 126 17.52 -3.45 -12.21
CA SER A 126 18.43 -2.39 -11.73
C SER A 126 17.83 -0.98 -11.85
N SER A 127 17.05 -0.73 -12.91
CA SER A 127 16.32 0.53 -13.10
C SER A 127 15.32 0.80 -11.97
N ARG A 128 14.57 -0.22 -11.54
CA ARG A 128 13.62 -0.10 -10.41
C ARG A 128 14.34 0.12 -9.08
N LYS A 129 15.49 -0.54 -8.88
CA LYS A 129 16.31 -0.30 -7.69
C LYS A 129 16.79 1.15 -7.61
N LEU A 130 17.20 1.72 -8.75
CA LEU A 130 17.63 3.10 -8.83
C LEU A 130 16.47 4.06 -8.51
N MET A 131 15.30 3.86 -9.13
CA MET A 131 14.12 4.69 -8.90
C MET A 131 13.65 4.60 -7.44
N ASN A 132 13.68 3.42 -6.84
CA ASN A 132 13.37 3.24 -5.43
C ASN A 132 14.35 4.00 -4.52
N LYS A 133 15.66 3.93 -4.81
CA LYS A 133 16.67 4.72 -4.07
C LYS A 133 16.43 6.22 -4.16
N ILE A 134 16.05 6.71 -5.34
CA ILE A 134 15.69 8.13 -5.53
C ILE A 134 14.45 8.48 -4.71
N GLY A 135 13.39 7.65 -4.75
CA GLY A 135 12.18 7.84 -3.95
C GLY A 135 12.48 7.84 -2.44
N ASN A 136 13.31 6.91 -1.97
CA ASN A 136 13.75 6.85 -0.57
C ASN A 136 14.54 8.10 -0.17
N PHE A 137 15.42 8.59 -1.04
CA PHE A 137 16.20 9.81 -0.81
C PHE A 137 15.27 11.04 -0.72
N VAL A 138 14.30 11.16 -1.62
CA VAL A 138 13.29 12.22 -1.58
C VAL A 138 12.49 12.14 -0.27
N THR A 139 12.02 10.96 0.11
CA THR A 139 11.32 10.74 1.39
C THR A 139 12.18 11.17 2.59
N TYR A 140 13.48 10.85 2.55
CA TYR A 140 14.41 11.29 3.59
C TYR A 140 14.56 12.81 3.66
N ILE A 141 14.71 13.48 2.52
CA ILE A 141 14.86 14.96 2.48
C ILE A 141 13.61 15.65 3.04
N PHE A 142 12.41 15.24 2.64
CA PHE A 142 11.17 15.93 3.04
C PHE A 142 10.67 15.53 4.43
N PHE A 143 10.84 14.27 4.80
CA PHE A 143 10.27 13.75 6.06
C PHE A 143 11.33 13.30 7.06
N GLY A 144 12.62 13.29 6.67
CA GLY A 144 13.74 12.94 7.54
C GLY A 144 13.68 11.51 8.06
N ILE A 145 13.07 10.58 7.29
CA ILE A 145 12.97 9.16 7.62
C ILE A 145 13.64 8.34 6.53
N TRP A 146 14.53 7.45 6.94
CA TRP A 146 15.21 6.54 6.03
C TRP A 146 14.64 5.14 6.14
N VAL A 147 14.11 4.63 5.02
CA VAL A 147 13.62 3.26 4.87
C VAL A 147 14.16 2.65 3.58
N SER A 148 14.20 1.33 3.48
CA SER A 148 14.73 0.66 2.30
C SER A 148 13.76 0.66 1.10
N ASP A 149 12.44 0.77 1.35
CA ASP A 149 11.39 0.77 0.33
C ASP A 149 10.21 1.67 0.72
N SER A 150 10.37 2.99 0.54
CA SER A 150 9.34 3.98 0.89
C SER A 150 8.08 3.90 0.02
N GLN A 151 8.19 3.32 -1.17
CA GLN A 151 7.12 3.24 -2.17
C GLN A 151 6.36 1.91 -2.16
N SER A 152 6.59 1.06 -1.14
CA SER A 152 5.83 -0.17 -0.98
C SER A 152 4.43 0.13 -0.42
N GLY A 153 3.38 -0.33 -1.10
CA GLY A 153 1.99 -0.28 -0.62
C GLY A 153 1.65 -1.40 0.36
N PHE A 154 2.54 -2.38 0.55
CA PHE A 154 2.32 -3.51 1.46
C PHE A 154 2.80 -3.16 2.86
N ARG A 155 1.87 -2.72 3.70
CA ARG A 155 2.17 -2.20 5.04
C ARG A 155 1.18 -2.75 6.07
N ALA A 156 1.62 -2.86 7.32
CA ALA A 156 0.75 -3.16 8.44
C ALA A 156 0.78 -2.01 9.45
N TYR A 157 -0.37 -1.74 10.05
CA TYR A 157 -0.60 -0.67 11.02
C TYR A 157 -1.25 -1.24 12.27
N SER A 158 -0.70 -0.94 13.45
CA SER A 158 -1.36 -1.19 14.72
C SER A 158 -2.56 -0.25 14.91
N LYS A 159 -3.45 -0.56 15.85
CA LYS A 159 -4.53 0.36 16.25
C LYS A 159 -3.99 1.75 16.60
N LYS A 160 -2.91 1.83 17.37
CA LYS A 160 -2.26 3.10 17.72
C LYS A 160 -1.81 3.87 16.47
N ALA A 161 -1.26 3.19 15.47
CA ALA A 161 -0.87 3.81 14.22
C ALA A 161 -2.09 4.29 13.42
N LEU A 162 -3.15 3.49 13.33
CA LEU A 162 -4.41 3.89 12.69
C LEU A 162 -4.99 5.17 13.28
N ASP A 163 -4.95 5.30 14.60
CA ASP A 163 -5.49 6.48 15.31
C ASP A 163 -4.62 7.73 15.14
N SER A 164 -3.37 7.57 14.73
CA SER A 164 -2.36 8.65 14.67
C SER A 164 -2.00 9.09 13.26
N VAL A 165 -2.26 8.27 12.25
CA VAL A 165 -1.80 8.50 10.87
C VAL A 165 -2.97 8.81 9.97
N TYR A 166 -2.85 9.92 9.22
CA TYR A 166 -3.84 10.37 8.26
C TYR A 166 -3.14 10.95 7.04
N THR A 167 -3.53 10.55 5.83
CA THR A 167 -2.98 11.13 4.61
C THR A 167 -3.97 12.08 3.94
N TYR A 168 -3.46 13.19 3.44
CA TYR A 168 -4.21 14.19 2.66
C TYR A 168 -3.87 14.11 1.16
N MET A 169 -2.79 13.38 0.82
CA MET A 169 -2.35 13.24 -0.56
C MET A 169 -3.07 12.09 -1.24
N ASP A 170 -3.67 12.36 -2.39
CA ASP A 170 -4.56 11.42 -3.08
C ASP A 170 -3.83 10.41 -3.98
N ARG A 171 -2.57 10.71 -4.37
CA ARG A 171 -1.82 9.90 -5.35
C ARG A 171 -0.58 9.25 -4.72
N TYR A 172 0.44 8.99 -5.52
CA TYR A 172 1.66 8.24 -5.10
C TYR A 172 2.49 8.92 -4.00
N GLU A 173 2.30 10.20 -3.79
CA GLU A 173 2.97 10.96 -2.73
C GLU A 173 2.55 10.51 -1.33
N PHE A 174 1.37 9.88 -1.22
CA PHE A 174 0.81 9.46 0.06
C PHE A 174 1.69 8.46 0.80
N GLU A 175 2.42 7.56 0.09
CA GLU A 175 3.33 6.61 0.73
C GLU A 175 4.43 7.34 1.53
N SER A 176 4.96 8.44 1.00
CA SER A 176 5.98 9.24 1.66
C SER A 176 5.39 10.13 2.76
N GLU A 177 4.21 10.75 2.52
CA GLU A 177 3.48 11.52 3.53
C GLU A 177 3.15 10.67 4.76
N MET A 178 2.65 9.44 4.53
CA MET A 178 2.33 8.49 5.57
C MET A 178 3.53 8.22 6.48
N LEU A 179 4.74 8.06 5.91
CA LEU A 179 5.97 7.90 6.68
C LEU A 179 6.30 9.15 7.50
N GLY A 180 6.06 10.33 6.95
CA GLY A 180 6.19 11.60 7.67
C GLY A 180 5.27 11.67 8.89
N GLN A 181 4.00 11.26 8.74
CA GLN A 181 3.03 11.17 9.84
C GLN A 181 3.49 10.17 10.92
N VAL A 182 3.95 8.99 10.49
CA VAL A 182 4.48 7.95 11.41
C VAL A 182 5.63 8.50 12.25
N LYS A 183 6.56 9.25 11.63
CA LYS A 183 7.68 9.88 12.33
C LYS A 183 7.20 10.97 13.29
N SER A 184 6.30 11.85 12.85
CA SER A 184 5.76 12.95 13.67
C SER A 184 5.03 12.42 14.90
N ALA A 185 4.32 11.31 14.76
CA ALA A 185 3.64 10.62 15.85
C ALA A 185 4.58 9.75 16.72
N LYS A 186 5.89 9.75 16.44
CA LYS A 186 6.90 8.96 17.16
C LYS A 186 6.56 7.46 17.23
N LEU A 187 5.99 6.92 16.15
CA LEU A 187 5.63 5.51 16.06
C LEU A 187 6.86 4.66 15.71
N LYS A 188 6.87 3.44 16.23
CA LYS A 188 7.94 2.47 15.95
C LYS A 188 7.74 1.86 14.57
N ILE A 189 8.75 1.96 13.69
CA ILE A 189 8.75 1.36 12.36
C ILE A 189 9.65 0.14 12.31
N LYS A 190 9.21 -0.90 11.62
CA LYS A 190 10.05 -2.03 11.18
C LYS A 190 9.88 -2.28 9.68
N GLU A 191 10.89 -2.86 9.08
CA GLU A 191 10.85 -3.37 7.72
C GLU A 191 11.01 -4.88 7.72
N VAL A 192 10.26 -5.56 6.86
CA VAL A 192 10.35 -7.01 6.66
C VAL A 192 10.50 -7.33 5.18
N PRO A 193 11.29 -8.36 4.81
CA PRO A 193 11.44 -8.73 3.42
C PRO A 193 10.15 -9.33 2.87
N ILE A 194 9.72 -8.87 1.69
CA ILE A 194 8.59 -9.41 0.94
C ILE A 194 9.03 -9.92 -0.43
N LYS A 195 8.23 -10.85 -0.98
CA LYS A 195 8.42 -11.36 -2.35
C LYS A 195 7.45 -10.67 -3.29
N VAL A 196 7.95 -10.29 -4.48
CA VAL A 196 7.11 -9.80 -5.57
C VAL A 196 6.80 -10.96 -6.50
N ILE A 197 5.52 -11.14 -6.81
CA ILE A 197 5.03 -12.11 -7.80
C ILE A 197 4.85 -11.38 -9.12
N TYR A 198 5.63 -11.77 -10.14
CA TYR A 198 5.46 -11.24 -11.49
C TYR A 198 4.52 -12.15 -12.27
N THR A 199 3.25 -11.77 -12.39
CA THR A 199 2.27 -12.45 -13.23
C THR A 199 2.33 -11.93 -14.66
N GLU A 200 1.83 -12.71 -15.64
CA GLU A 200 1.67 -12.22 -17.04
C GLU A 200 0.84 -10.93 -17.09
N TYR A 201 -0.20 -10.86 -16.28
CA TYR A 201 -1.05 -9.66 -16.14
C TYR A 201 -0.23 -8.45 -15.72
N SER A 202 0.53 -8.58 -14.64
CA SER A 202 1.37 -7.48 -14.12
C SER A 202 2.47 -7.08 -15.13
N LEU A 203 3.09 -8.04 -15.79
CA LEU A 203 4.12 -7.77 -16.81
C LEU A 203 3.53 -7.06 -18.05
N ASN A 204 2.32 -7.41 -18.48
CA ASN A 204 1.65 -6.77 -19.61
C ASN A 204 1.19 -5.36 -19.28
N LYS A 205 0.64 -5.13 -18.06
CA LYS A 205 0.29 -3.81 -17.55
C LYS A 205 1.52 -2.88 -17.58
N TYR A 206 2.70 -3.39 -17.21
CA TYR A 206 3.96 -2.62 -17.27
C TYR A 206 4.53 -2.43 -18.68
N LYS A 207 4.27 -3.33 -19.64
CA LYS A 207 4.72 -3.14 -21.05
C LYS A 207 3.97 -1.98 -21.73
N HIS A 208 2.71 -1.78 -21.40
CA HIS A 208 1.94 -0.61 -21.86
C HIS A 208 2.36 0.68 -21.17
N ASP A 209 2.85 0.60 -19.93
CA ASP A 209 3.55 1.69 -19.24
C ASP A 209 5.02 1.83 -19.68
N ALA A 210 5.42 1.30 -20.84
CA ALA A 210 6.80 1.39 -21.36
C ALA A 210 7.21 2.82 -21.81
N ALA A 211 6.31 3.76 -21.73
CA ALA A 211 6.63 5.16 -21.45
C ALA A 211 7.36 5.32 -20.08
N PHE A 212 7.82 4.20 -19.50
CA PHE A 212 8.30 4.00 -18.14
C PHE A 212 9.57 4.78 -17.80
N THR A 213 10.34 5.24 -18.76
CA THR A 213 11.54 6.04 -18.46
C THR A 213 11.23 7.52 -18.40
N ALA A 214 10.49 8.07 -19.35
CA ALA A 214 10.17 9.52 -19.38
C ALA A 214 8.97 9.83 -18.45
N GLN A 215 7.91 9.02 -18.46
CA GLN A 215 6.73 9.23 -17.64
C GLN A 215 7.00 8.95 -16.16
N GLY A 216 7.81 7.93 -15.84
CA GLY A 216 8.24 7.66 -14.46
C GLY A 216 9.10 8.79 -13.89
N LEU A 217 10.00 9.36 -14.70
CA LEU A 217 10.78 10.52 -14.31
C LEU A 217 9.90 11.76 -14.12
N LEU A 218 8.95 12.00 -15.04
CA LEU A 218 7.96 13.07 -14.95
C LEU A 218 7.06 12.92 -13.71
N ASN A 219 6.63 11.70 -13.40
CA ASN A 219 5.84 11.44 -12.19
C ASN A 219 6.67 11.65 -10.92
N GLY A 220 7.95 11.27 -10.92
CA GLY A 220 8.88 11.57 -9.83
C GLY A 220 9.07 13.07 -9.63
N ILE A 221 9.26 13.84 -10.71
CA ILE A 221 9.35 15.31 -10.65
C ILE A 221 8.05 15.92 -10.15
N LYS A 222 6.89 15.48 -10.65
CA LYS A 222 5.57 15.95 -10.17
C LYS A 222 5.38 15.64 -8.69
N MET A 223 5.81 14.46 -8.23
CA MET A 223 5.80 14.10 -6.81
C MET A 223 6.62 15.08 -5.97
N VAL A 224 7.85 15.40 -6.40
CA VAL A 224 8.72 16.36 -5.71
C VAL A 224 8.09 17.75 -5.67
N ILE A 225 7.55 18.24 -6.81
CA ILE A 225 6.89 19.55 -6.88
C ILE A 225 5.71 19.59 -5.90
N ARG A 226 4.84 18.60 -5.88
CA ARG A 226 3.70 18.53 -4.95
C ARG A 226 4.12 18.46 -3.50
N LEU A 227 5.19 17.73 -3.18
CA LEU A 227 5.75 17.70 -1.84
C LEU A 227 6.24 19.09 -1.42
N ILE A 228 6.91 19.82 -2.32
CA ILE A 228 7.35 21.20 -2.09
C ILE A 228 6.14 22.12 -1.86
N GLU A 229 5.16 22.10 -2.76
CA GLU A 229 3.94 22.91 -2.66
C GLU A 229 3.23 22.69 -1.31
N ASN A 230 3.01 21.43 -0.93
CA ASN A 230 2.34 21.10 0.33
C ASN A 230 3.17 21.37 1.58
N THR A 231 4.49 21.49 1.47
CA THR A 231 5.36 21.82 2.60
C THR A 231 5.47 23.35 2.79
N LEU A 232 5.35 24.12 1.70
CA LEU A 232 5.43 25.60 1.74
C LEU A 232 4.08 26.28 2.09
N ILE A 233 2.95 25.55 1.94
CA ILE A 233 1.60 26.08 2.21
C ILE A 233 1.15 25.81 3.67
N LYS A 234 1.95 25.10 4.46
CA LYS A 234 1.77 24.95 5.91
C LYS A 234 2.63 25.94 6.66
#